data_9bfc606c3eeaaed7aadff4e7ef011bb7
#
_entry.id   9bfc606c3eeaaed7aadff4e7ef011bb7
#
_cell.length_a   1.000
_cell.length_b   1.000
_cell.length_c   1.000
_cell.angle_alpha   90.00
_cell.angle_beta   90.00
_cell.angle_gamma   90.00
#
_symmetry.space_group_name_H-M   'P 1'
#
loop_
_entity.id
_entity.type
_entity.pdbx_description
1 polymer ?
#
loop_
_entity_poly.entity_id
_entity_poly.type
_entity_poly.pdbx_seq_one_letter_code
_entity_poly.pdbx_strand_id
1 'polypeptide(L)'
;LDEADARDEQHDFHFASVDQSRYTVMFFTDLHLTNSSEKRDLDHYRSIALASISDEAAQASARGPVYSLNLGDLSHDLYWYQYDFDVSSAKRFLEQNGFPTLLYSIPGNHDNDGATPAGVGVDRRAEHLYRRTFGPTYYAMNIGDVHWIMMDNIIYKNTPGKGKKNVGVVGARDYDKGFTPEQLAWLRRDLATVDASKTVCLCTHCPVFFDRDRRTLLTDRSQVDSLDALFSRFERVHIFSGHAHRTLYTQDADYPRFDQYVLPATSGDMWVANNDFQALCPDGSDAGFVVATVDGGKLRCDYRTHLYGRKVLRAYDMNAVGEYYRNDSLVRVQRRLYPDRADYGREEYANCVYVNYWGYLPGHRVELFEEGRPLEVVQVEDEDPLYNISHYLPELARKPVFKKGDARVVSHHMFAARARTATAPVEIRITDADGVLLHRETLERPKKFDKEAR
;
A
#
# COMPACT_ATOMS: atom_id res chain seq x y z
N LEU A 1 -17.96 -20.77 24.36
CA LEU A 1 -17.17 -21.14 23.17
C LEU A 1 -17.59 -22.55 22.79
N ASP A 2 -18.04 -22.76 21.56
CA ASP A 2 -18.29 -24.09 21.02
C ASP A 2 -16.96 -24.88 20.95
N GLU A 3 -16.98 -26.20 21.11
CA GLU A 3 -15.78 -27.04 20.97
C GLU A 3 -15.10 -26.85 19.59
N ALA A 4 -15.85 -26.46 18.56
CA ALA A 4 -15.32 -26.11 17.25
C ALA A 4 -14.51 -24.80 17.28
N ASP A 5 -14.94 -23.80 18.05
CA ASP A 5 -14.23 -22.52 18.21
C ASP A 5 -12.91 -22.69 18.98
N ALA A 6 -12.85 -23.61 19.95
CA ALA A 6 -11.63 -23.88 20.69
C ALA A 6 -10.53 -24.55 19.85
N ARG A 7 -10.89 -25.28 18.80
CA ARG A 7 -9.93 -25.90 17.87
C ARG A 7 -9.31 -24.91 16.89
N ASP A 8 -10.02 -23.82 16.59
CA ASP A 8 -9.52 -22.76 15.69
C ASP A 8 -8.47 -21.85 16.38
N GLU A 9 -8.27 -21.99 17.69
CA GLU A 9 -7.30 -21.23 18.48
C GLU A 9 -6.01 -22.00 18.80
N GLN A 10 -5.82 -23.20 18.28
CA GLN A 10 -4.55 -23.93 18.40
C GLN A 10 -3.54 -23.39 17.38
N HIS A 11 -2.57 -22.62 17.88
CA HIS A 11 -1.49 -22.09 17.07
C HIS A 11 -0.17 -22.75 17.48
N ASP A 12 0.64 -23.06 16.48
CA ASP A 12 2.00 -23.52 16.71
C ASP A 12 2.86 -22.33 17.15
N PHE A 13 3.59 -22.52 18.25
CA PHE A 13 4.59 -21.57 18.70
C PHE A 13 5.93 -21.92 18.08
N HIS A 14 6.54 -20.99 17.37
CA HIS A 14 7.87 -21.13 16.86
C HIS A 14 8.87 -20.43 17.77
N PHE A 15 9.80 -21.17 18.33
CA PHE A 15 10.94 -20.62 19.04
C PHE A 15 12.14 -20.63 18.11
N ALA A 16 12.68 -19.44 17.79
CA ALA A 16 13.93 -19.30 17.08
C ALA A 16 15.04 -18.95 18.07
N SER A 17 16.07 -19.79 18.15
CA SER A 17 17.25 -19.53 18.97
C SER A 17 18.36 -18.83 18.17
N VAL A 18 17.99 -17.81 17.40
CA VAL A 18 18.91 -17.00 16.59
C VAL A 18 19.03 -15.61 17.20
N ASP A 19 20.14 -14.93 16.93
CA ASP A 19 20.27 -13.52 17.26
C ASP A 19 19.22 -12.71 16.50
N GLN A 20 18.33 -12.08 17.23
CA GLN A 20 17.24 -11.26 16.71
C GLN A 20 17.53 -9.76 16.83
N SER A 21 18.75 -9.36 17.13
CA SER A 21 19.16 -7.94 17.16
C SER A 21 19.11 -7.32 15.77
N ARG A 22 19.35 -8.14 14.72
CA ARG A 22 19.32 -7.72 13.31
C ARG A 22 18.49 -8.69 12.49
N TYR A 23 17.49 -8.16 11.81
CA TYR A 23 16.62 -8.95 10.92
C TYR A 23 15.96 -8.05 9.87
N THR A 24 15.28 -8.69 8.94
CA THR A 24 14.51 -8.01 7.90
C THR A 24 13.03 -8.37 8.01
N VAL A 25 12.17 -7.39 7.87
CA VAL A 25 10.72 -7.58 7.70
C VAL A 25 10.33 -7.16 6.29
N MET A 26 9.69 -8.05 5.56
CA MET A 26 9.11 -7.77 4.25
C MET A 26 7.60 -7.57 4.44
N PHE A 27 7.11 -6.40 4.09
CA PHE A 27 5.69 -6.05 4.21
C PHE A 27 4.99 -6.18 2.87
N PHE A 28 3.89 -6.90 2.90
CA PHE A 28 2.97 -7.05 1.78
C PHE A 28 1.58 -6.58 2.19
N THR A 29 0.81 -6.08 1.24
CA THR A 29 -0.58 -5.68 1.44
C THR A 29 -1.30 -5.65 0.10
N ASP A 30 -2.61 -5.81 0.12
CA ASP A 30 -3.45 -5.61 -1.05
C ASP A 30 -2.99 -6.45 -2.27
N LEU A 31 -2.79 -7.76 -2.05
CA LEU A 31 -2.46 -8.69 -3.13
C LEU A 31 -3.67 -8.96 -4.04
N HIS A 32 -4.89 -8.97 -3.49
CA HIS A 32 -6.13 -9.18 -4.21
C HIS A 32 -6.11 -10.35 -5.18
N LEU A 33 -5.54 -11.47 -4.74
CA LEU A 33 -5.46 -12.67 -5.58
C LEU A 33 -6.85 -13.25 -5.81
N THR A 34 -7.15 -13.50 -7.09
CA THR A 34 -8.35 -14.21 -7.52
C THR A 34 -7.96 -15.19 -8.63
N ASN A 35 -8.76 -16.15 -8.98
CA ASN A 35 -8.52 -17.01 -10.14
C ASN A 35 -9.25 -16.46 -11.38
N SER A 36 -9.23 -15.14 -11.58
CA SER A 36 -9.92 -14.48 -12.67
C SER A 36 -9.08 -14.48 -13.95
N SER A 37 -9.60 -15.09 -15.01
CA SER A 37 -8.97 -15.05 -16.33
C SER A 37 -8.92 -13.63 -16.92
N GLU A 38 -9.86 -12.75 -16.53
CA GLU A 38 -9.91 -11.37 -17.02
C GLU A 38 -8.84 -10.50 -16.38
N LYS A 39 -8.57 -10.71 -15.08
CA LYS A 39 -7.56 -9.94 -14.34
C LYS A 39 -6.16 -10.51 -14.47
N ARG A 40 -6.06 -11.81 -14.72
CA ARG A 40 -4.79 -12.54 -14.81
C ARG A 40 -3.92 -12.38 -13.56
N ASP A 41 -4.53 -12.23 -12.39
CA ASP A 41 -3.87 -11.91 -11.12
C ASP A 41 -2.78 -12.93 -10.78
N LEU A 42 -3.10 -14.22 -10.91
CA LEU A 42 -2.17 -15.29 -10.59
C LEU A 42 -0.99 -15.36 -11.58
N ASP A 43 -1.23 -15.03 -12.84
CA ASP A 43 -0.17 -14.98 -13.85
C ASP A 43 0.73 -13.77 -13.64
N HIS A 44 0.16 -12.62 -13.30
CA HIS A 44 0.93 -11.42 -12.97
C HIS A 44 1.77 -11.64 -11.72
N TYR A 45 1.20 -12.26 -10.67
CA TYR A 45 1.98 -12.62 -9.49
C TYR A 45 3.20 -13.49 -9.86
N ARG A 46 3.00 -14.57 -10.63
CA ARG A 46 4.08 -15.48 -11.04
C ARG A 46 5.14 -14.80 -11.90
N SER A 47 4.70 -13.99 -12.87
CA SER A 47 5.58 -13.41 -13.89
C SER A 47 6.27 -12.12 -13.47
N ILE A 48 5.69 -11.37 -12.52
CA ILE A 48 6.16 -10.03 -12.15
C ILE A 48 6.62 -10.00 -10.69
N ALA A 49 5.75 -10.40 -9.74
CA ALA A 49 6.02 -10.19 -8.32
C ALA A 49 6.95 -11.25 -7.70
N LEU A 50 6.73 -12.52 -8.01
CA LEU A 50 7.41 -13.64 -7.34
C LEU A 50 8.94 -13.57 -7.44
N ALA A 51 9.48 -13.22 -8.60
CA ALA A 51 10.93 -13.13 -8.79
C ALA A 51 11.54 -12.05 -7.90
N SER A 52 10.95 -10.84 -7.90
CA SER A 52 11.43 -9.72 -7.07
C SER A 52 11.34 -10.01 -5.58
N ILE A 53 10.28 -10.68 -5.13
CA ILE A 53 10.09 -11.10 -3.74
C ILE A 53 11.14 -12.12 -3.35
N SER A 54 11.36 -13.14 -4.19
CA SER A 54 12.34 -14.22 -3.94
C SER A 54 13.77 -13.70 -3.93
N ASP A 55 14.12 -12.81 -4.84
CA ASP A 55 15.45 -12.21 -4.92
C ASP A 55 15.75 -11.34 -3.68
N GLU A 56 14.81 -10.52 -3.24
CA GLU A 56 14.99 -9.69 -2.04
C GLU A 56 15.03 -10.56 -0.78
N ALA A 57 14.19 -11.60 -0.67
CA ALA A 57 14.23 -12.53 0.45
C ALA A 57 15.58 -13.28 0.52
N ALA A 58 16.12 -13.72 -0.60
CA ALA A 58 17.44 -14.37 -0.66
C ALA A 58 18.57 -13.41 -0.23
N GLN A 59 18.55 -12.16 -0.73
CA GLN A 59 19.52 -11.14 -0.32
C GLN A 59 19.40 -10.79 1.17
N ALA A 60 18.18 -10.70 1.70
CA ALA A 60 17.92 -10.42 3.11
C ALA A 60 18.38 -11.58 3.99
N SER A 61 18.06 -12.83 3.62
CA SER A 61 18.43 -14.04 4.37
C SER A 61 19.95 -14.21 4.50
N ALA A 62 20.71 -13.70 3.55
CA ALA A 62 22.18 -13.69 3.65
C ALA A 62 22.71 -12.75 4.76
N ARG A 63 21.87 -11.84 5.27
CA ARG A 63 22.22 -10.85 6.30
C ARG A 63 21.61 -11.16 7.68
N GLY A 64 20.64 -12.08 7.76
CA GLY A 64 19.98 -12.45 9.01
C GLY A 64 18.56 -13.02 8.79
N PRO A 65 17.80 -13.22 9.85
CA PRO A 65 16.42 -13.71 9.77
C PRO A 65 15.53 -12.79 8.92
N VAL A 66 14.57 -13.38 8.21
CA VAL A 66 13.59 -12.67 7.38
C VAL A 66 12.19 -13.08 7.79
N TYR A 67 11.35 -12.10 8.06
CA TYR A 67 9.94 -12.26 8.39
C TYR A 67 9.10 -11.58 7.31
N SER A 68 7.96 -12.16 6.96
CA SER A 68 6.99 -11.52 6.05
C SER A 68 5.69 -11.24 6.76
N LEU A 69 5.23 -9.99 6.67
CA LEU A 69 3.97 -9.53 7.23
C LEU A 69 3.03 -9.13 6.11
N ASN A 70 1.83 -9.73 6.06
CA ASN A 70 0.76 -9.29 5.18
C ASN A 70 -0.25 -8.46 5.97
N LEU A 71 -0.51 -7.26 5.48
CA LEU A 71 -1.40 -6.30 6.13
C LEU A 71 -2.83 -6.34 5.57
N GLY A 72 -3.26 -7.49 5.06
CA GLY A 72 -4.63 -7.71 4.61
C GLY A 72 -4.83 -7.62 3.11
N ASP A 73 -6.06 -7.92 2.70
CA ASP A 73 -6.52 -8.02 1.32
C ASP A 73 -5.64 -8.97 0.48
N LEU A 74 -5.38 -10.16 1.06
CA LEU A 74 -4.67 -11.22 0.37
C LEU A 74 -5.49 -11.76 -0.81
N SER A 75 -6.79 -11.92 -0.61
CA SER A 75 -7.76 -12.40 -1.60
C SER A 75 -8.76 -11.29 -1.95
N HIS A 76 -9.77 -11.63 -2.74
CA HIS A 76 -10.83 -10.68 -3.08
C HIS A 76 -12.20 -11.34 -2.97
N ASP A 77 -12.86 -11.17 -1.81
CA ASP A 77 -14.13 -11.80 -1.41
C ASP A 77 -15.25 -11.70 -2.45
N LEU A 78 -15.29 -10.61 -3.23
CA LEU A 78 -16.29 -10.42 -4.28
C LEU A 78 -16.31 -11.56 -5.30
N TYR A 79 -15.20 -12.27 -5.46
CA TYR A 79 -15.00 -13.29 -6.48
C TYR A 79 -14.79 -14.70 -5.91
N TRP A 80 -14.78 -14.89 -4.58
CA TRP A 80 -14.52 -16.19 -3.97
C TRP A 80 -15.38 -17.31 -4.55
N TYR A 81 -16.68 -17.11 -4.60
CA TYR A 81 -17.63 -18.11 -5.09
C TYR A 81 -17.72 -18.17 -6.62
N GLN A 82 -17.39 -17.06 -7.28
CA GLN A 82 -17.41 -17.01 -8.75
C GLN A 82 -16.26 -17.81 -9.36
N TYR A 83 -15.10 -17.80 -8.73
CA TYR A 83 -13.90 -18.44 -9.26
C TYR A 83 -13.39 -19.58 -8.38
N ASP A 84 -14.14 -19.99 -7.36
CA ASP A 84 -13.74 -20.99 -6.37
C ASP A 84 -12.34 -20.72 -5.82
N PHE A 85 -12.13 -19.50 -5.36
CA PHE A 85 -10.83 -19.01 -4.93
C PHE A 85 -10.96 -18.04 -3.76
N ASP A 86 -10.94 -18.61 -2.55
CA ASP A 86 -11.03 -17.89 -1.27
C ASP A 86 -9.64 -17.57 -0.66
N VAL A 87 -9.62 -17.04 0.54
CA VAL A 87 -8.38 -16.69 1.25
C VAL A 87 -7.49 -17.92 1.49
N SER A 88 -8.04 -19.10 1.69
CA SER A 88 -7.26 -20.34 1.84
C SER A 88 -6.63 -20.79 0.53
N SER A 89 -7.33 -20.58 -0.57
CA SER A 89 -6.81 -20.82 -1.92
C SER A 89 -5.69 -19.85 -2.27
N ALA A 90 -5.83 -18.59 -1.87
CA ALA A 90 -4.77 -17.58 -2.05
C ALA A 90 -3.49 -17.95 -1.28
N LYS A 91 -3.60 -18.32 0.00
CA LYS A 91 -2.45 -18.81 0.79
C LYS A 91 -1.79 -20.04 0.14
N ARG A 92 -2.60 -21.04 -0.21
CA ARG A 92 -2.10 -22.27 -0.86
C ARG A 92 -1.41 -21.96 -2.19
N PHE A 93 -1.94 -21.01 -2.96
CA PHE A 93 -1.32 -20.55 -4.20
C PHE A 93 0.08 -19.98 -3.95
N LEU A 94 0.25 -19.13 -2.94
CA LEU A 94 1.56 -18.57 -2.58
C LEU A 94 2.54 -19.68 -2.20
N GLU A 95 2.13 -20.62 -1.34
CA GLU A 95 2.95 -21.76 -0.90
C GLU A 95 3.36 -22.66 -2.08
N GLN A 96 2.43 -23.00 -2.95
CA GLN A 96 2.67 -23.84 -4.14
C GLN A 96 3.57 -23.18 -5.18
N ASN A 97 3.62 -21.87 -5.22
CA ASN A 97 4.50 -21.12 -6.11
C ASN A 97 5.80 -20.68 -5.44
N GLY A 98 6.10 -21.18 -4.23
CA GLY A 98 7.39 -20.98 -3.60
C GLY A 98 7.56 -19.60 -2.97
N PHE A 99 6.49 -19.03 -2.36
CA PHE A 99 6.66 -17.85 -1.52
C PHE A 99 7.76 -18.09 -0.48
N PRO A 100 8.79 -17.22 -0.39
CA PRO A 100 10.08 -17.61 0.17
C PRO A 100 10.14 -17.69 1.70
N THR A 101 9.12 -17.20 2.42
CA THR A 101 9.13 -17.09 3.89
C THR A 101 7.78 -17.48 4.48
N LEU A 102 7.74 -17.69 5.80
CA LEU A 102 6.47 -17.79 6.52
C LEU A 102 5.76 -16.44 6.50
N LEU A 103 4.48 -16.44 6.12
CA LEU A 103 3.66 -15.24 6.02
C LEU A 103 2.79 -15.08 7.28
N TYR A 104 3.12 -14.10 8.13
CA TYR A 104 2.24 -13.64 9.20
C TYR A 104 1.24 -12.65 8.62
N SER A 105 -0.04 -12.75 8.98
CA SER A 105 -1.08 -12.00 8.30
C SER A 105 -2.13 -11.45 9.26
N ILE A 106 -2.73 -10.33 8.89
CA ILE A 106 -4.01 -9.83 9.41
C ILE A 106 -5.00 -9.74 8.26
N PRO A 107 -6.33 -9.82 8.51
CA PRO A 107 -7.31 -9.67 7.44
C PRO A 107 -7.43 -8.23 6.96
N GLY A 108 -7.79 -8.06 5.69
CA GLY A 108 -8.32 -6.83 5.15
C GLY A 108 -9.83 -6.93 4.90
N ASN A 109 -10.41 -5.88 4.33
CA ASN A 109 -11.85 -5.87 4.07
C ASN A 109 -12.28 -6.87 2.98
N HIS A 110 -11.36 -7.31 2.14
CA HIS A 110 -11.60 -8.33 1.11
C HIS A 110 -11.28 -9.76 1.53
N ASP A 111 -10.91 -9.98 2.80
CA ASP A 111 -10.65 -11.31 3.36
C ASP A 111 -11.81 -11.82 4.23
N ASN A 112 -12.96 -11.13 4.18
CA ASN A 112 -14.20 -11.49 4.87
C ASN A 112 -15.18 -12.20 3.94
N ASP A 113 -15.89 -13.22 4.44
CA ASP A 113 -16.84 -13.99 3.65
C ASP A 113 -18.12 -13.20 3.34
N GLY A 114 -18.25 -12.75 2.08
CA GLY A 114 -19.41 -12.03 1.56
C GLY A 114 -20.71 -12.82 1.56
N ALA A 115 -20.67 -14.15 1.75
CA ALA A 115 -21.85 -14.99 1.90
C ALA A 115 -22.41 -14.99 3.33
N THR A 116 -21.70 -14.42 4.29
CA THR A 116 -22.15 -14.32 5.68
C THR A 116 -23.24 -13.26 5.82
N PRO A 117 -24.47 -13.61 6.20
CA PRO A 117 -25.55 -12.64 6.34
C PRO A 117 -25.34 -11.74 7.57
N ALA A 118 -25.79 -10.49 7.46
CA ALA A 118 -25.80 -9.54 8.57
C ALA A 118 -26.48 -10.11 9.82
N GLY A 119 -26.13 -9.58 10.97
CA GLY A 119 -26.71 -9.97 12.26
C GLY A 119 -25.69 -10.03 13.39
N VAL A 120 -26.11 -10.50 14.54
CA VAL A 120 -25.22 -10.58 15.73
C VAL A 120 -24.01 -11.44 15.44
N GLY A 121 -22.81 -10.89 15.73
CA GLY A 121 -21.54 -11.59 15.52
C GLY A 121 -21.19 -11.82 14.03
N VAL A 122 -21.73 -11.02 13.11
CA VAL A 122 -21.43 -11.14 11.66
C VAL A 122 -19.93 -11.01 11.39
N ASP A 123 -19.28 -10.09 12.05
CA ASP A 123 -17.84 -9.84 11.96
C ASP A 123 -17.05 -11.15 12.17
N ARG A 124 -17.13 -11.73 13.34
CA ARG A 124 -16.48 -13.02 13.67
C ARG A 124 -16.87 -14.17 12.73
N ARG A 125 -18.13 -14.21 12.27
CA ARG A 125 -18.57 -15.26 11.33
C ARG A 125 -17.98 -15.06 9.93
N ALA A 126 -17.85 -13.82 9.48
CA ALA A 126 -17.28 -13.51 8.18
C ALA A 126 -15.78 -13.82 8.12
N GLU A 127 -15.07 -13.72 9.25
CA GLU A 127 -13.66 -14.08 9.40
C GLU A 127 -13.39 -15.60 9.43
N HIS A 128 -14.41 -16.43 9.45
CA HIS A 128 -14.28 -17.87 9.70
C HIS A 128 -13.25 -18.56 8.80
N LEU A 129 -13.26 -18.31 7.48
CA LEU A 129 -12.28 -18.90 6.55
C LEU A 129 -10.88 -18.34 6.79
N TYR A 130 -10.77 -17.04 7.07
CA TYR A 130 -9.51 -16.40 7.41
C TYR A 130 -8.90 -17.04 8.68
N ARG A 131 -9.65 -17.13 9.75
CA ARG A 131 -9.21 -17.69 11.03
C ARG A 131 -8.76 -19.15 10.93
N ARG A 132 -9.41 -19.95 10.10
CA ARG A 132 -8.99 -21.33 9.81
C ARG A 132 -7.70 -21.41 8.99
N THR A 133 -7.39 -20.36 8.23
CA THR A 133 -6.25 -20.31 7.30
C THR A 133 -5.01 -19.74 7.97
N PHE A 134 -5.14 -18.67 8.74
CA PHE A 134 -4.03 -17.92 9.33
C PHE A 134 -4.03 -17.91 10.87
N GLY A 135 -5.15 -18.25 11.51
CA GLY A 135 -5.29 -18.15 12.97
C GLY A 135 -5.92 -16.84 13.41
N PRO A 136 -5.48 -16.25 14.54
CA PRO A 136 -6.10 -15.07 15.09
C PRO A 136 -6.01 -13.87 14.15
N THR A 137 -7.05 -13.02 14.18
CA THR A 137 -7.08 -11.79 13.38
C THR A 137 -6.33 -10.64 14.05
N TYR A 138 -5.96 -10.80 15.32
CA TYR A 138 -5.06 -9.88 16.03
C TYR A 138 -4.18 -10.62 17.03
N TYR A 139 -2.92 -10.23 17.11
CA TYR A 139 -1.90 -10.83 17.97
C TYR A 139 -0.67 -9.92 18.06
N ALA A 140 0.27 -10.26 18.95
CA ALA A 140 1.54 -9.57 19.05
C ALA A 140 2.71 -10.54 19.10
N MET A 141 3.88 -10.08 18.71
CA MET A 141 5.13 -10.83 18.78
C MET A 141 6.30 -9.90 19.10
N ASN A 142 7.21 -10.41 19.93
CA ASN A 142 8.48 -9.77 20.21
C ASN A 142 9.57 -10.37 19.32
N ILE A 143 10.22 -9.53 18.54
CA ILE A 143 11.40 -9.91 17.75
C ILE A 143 12.52 -8.94 18.12
N GLY A 144 13.48 -9.41 18.90
CA GLY A 144 14.53 -8.57 19.45
C GLY A 144 13.97 -7.41 20.30
N ASP A 145 14.37 -6.20 19.95
CA ASP A 145 13.97 -4.96 20.63
C ASP A 145 12.71 -4.32 20.06
N VAL A 146 12.01 -5.00 19.17
CA VAL A 146 10.77 -4.51 18.56
C VAL A 146 9.59 -5.35 19.01
N HIS A 147 8.53 -4.68 19.43
CA HIS A 147 7.22 -5.26 19.73
C HIS A 147 6.29 -5.01 18.54
N TRP A 148 5.97 -6.06 17.80
CA TRP A 148 5.08 -6.04 16.65
C TRP A 148 3.66 -6.38 17.07
N ILE A 149 2.72 -5.49 16.79
CA ILE A 149 1.30 -5.63 17.12
C ILE A 149 0.55 -5.72 15.78
N MET A 150 -0.04 -6.88 15.52
CA MET A 150 -0.83 -7.16 14.34
C MET A 150 -2.31 -7.04 14.72
N MET A 151 -3.04 -6.07 14.19
CA MET A 151 -4.44 -5.83 14.57
C MET A 151 -5.35 -5.68 13.37
N ASP A 152 -6.38 -6.50 13.37
CA ASP A 152 -7.52 -6.31 12.50
C ASP A 152 -8.27 -5.03 12.87
N ASN A 153 -8.50 -4.17 11.89
CA ASN A 153 -9.30 -2.96 12.06
C ASN A 153 -10.46 -2.85 11.05
N ILE A 154 -10.97 -4.01 10.63
CA ILE A 154 -12.18 -4.15 9.84
C ILE A 154 -13.30 -4.72 10.73
N ILE A 155 -14.37 -3.99 10.94
CA ILE A 155 -15.57 -4.46 11.65
C ILE A 155 -16.65 -4.73 10.61
N TYR A 156 -16.75 -5.97 10.16
CA TYR A 156 -17.59 -6.35 9.02
C TYR A 156 -19.07 -6.36 9.40
N LYS A 157 -19.95 -5.79 8.56
CA LYS A 157 -21.39 -5.64 8.80
C LYS A 157 -22.26 -6.39 7.79
N ASN A 158 -21.84 -6.37 6.55
CA ASN A 158 -22.57 -6.97 5.43
C ASN A 158 -24.07 -6.65 5.44
N THR A 159 -24.43 -5.38 5.60
CA THR A 159 -25.82 -4.96 5.78
C THR A 159 -26.68 -5.41 4.59
N PRO A 160 -27.98 -5.81 4.84
CA PRO A 160 -28.88 -6.14 3.76
C PRO A 160 -29.05 -4.93 2.83
N GLY A 161 -28.87 -5.14 1.53
CA GLY A 161 -28.97 -4.04 0.58
C GLY A 161 -28.89 -4.51 -0.86
N LYS A 162 -28.97 -3.55 -1.79
CA LYS A 162 -28.74 -3.80 -3.22
C LYS A 162 -27.23 -3.91 -3.48
N GLY A 163 -26.58 -4.91 -2.88
CA GLY A 163 -25.20 -5.25 -3.19
C GLY A 163 -25.02 -5.55 -4.68
N LYS A 164 -23.77 -5.55 -5.16
CA LYS A 164 -23.48 -6.09 -6.48
C LYS A 164 -23.98 -7.53 -6.51
N LYS A 165 -24.69 -7.92 -7.57
CA LYS A 165 -25.19 -9.29 -7.77
C LYS A 165 -24.03 -10.20 -8.17
N ASN A 166 -23.08 -10.41 -7.26
CA ASN A 166 -22.00 -11.37 -7.48
C ASN A 166 -22.38 -12.71 -6.87
N VAL A 167 -21.89 -13.77 -7.47
CA VAL A 167 -22.13 -15.13 -6.99
C VAL A 167 -21.69 -15.26 -5.53
N GLY A 168 -22.58 -15.76 -4.66
CA GLY A 168 -22.30 -15.99 -3.24
C GLY A 168 -22.38 -14.75 -2.33
N VAL A 169 -22.43 -13.55 -2.85
CA VAL A 169 -22.52 -12.34 -2.03
C VAL A 169 -23.97 -12.05 -1.65
N VAL A 170 -24.25 -11.89 -0.35
CA VAL A 170 -25.61 -11.74 0.18
C VAL A 170 -25.96 -10.34 0.69
N GLY A 171 -24.99 -9.46 0.90
CA GLY A 171 -25.20 -8.12 1.44
C GLY A 171 -24.38 -7.04 0.72
N ALA A 172 -24.24 -5.89 1.37
CA ALA A 172 -23.52 -4.75 0.83
C ALA A 172 -21.99 -4.85 0.93
N ARG A 173 -21.48 -5.83 1.69
CA ARG A 173 -20.06 -6.00 2.01
C ARG A 173 -19.47 -4.76 2.71
N ASP A 174 -20.31 -4.01 3.40
CA ASP A 174 -19.89 -2.84 4.17
C ASP A 174 -19.29 -3.23 5.52
N TYR A 175 -18.47 -2.35 6.03
CA TYR A 175 -17.75 -2.51 7.29
C TYR A 175 -17.50 -1.13 7.92
N ASP A 176 -17.28 -1.11 9.23
CA ASP A 176 -16.66 0.02 9.91
C ASP A 176 -15.15 -0.20 10.01
N LYS A 177 -14.40 0.87 10.01
CA LYS A 177 -12.95 0.87 10.18
C LYS A 177 -12.66 1.25 11.63
N GLY A 178 -12.04 0.35 12.36
CA GLY A 178 -11.77 0.57 13.78
C GLY A 178 -11.55 -0.73 14.53
N PHE A 179 -11.51 -0.64 15.84
CA PHE A 179 -11.23 -1.76 16.74
C PHE A 179 -12.44 -2.03 17.62
N THR A 180 -12.70 -3.31 17.85
CA THR A 180 -13.74 -3.69 18.83
C THR A 180 -13.29 -3.38 20.27
N PRO A 181 -14.24 -3.24 21.22
CA PRO A 181 -13.90 -3.08 22.64
C PRO A 181 -13.01 -4.21 23.17
N GLU A 182 -13.20 -5.42 22.70
CA GLU A 182 -12.43 -6.62 23.06
C GLU A 182 -10.97 -6.50 22.60
N GLN A 183 -10.75 -6.03 21.36
CA GLN A 183 -9.42 -5.79 20.81
C GLN A 183 -8.70 -4.67 21.59
N LEU A 184 -9.37 -3.57 21.89
CA LEU A 184 -8.76 -2.48 22.69
C LEU A 184 -8.46 -2.94 24.12
N ALA A 185 -9.30 -3.77 24.72
CA ALA A 185 -9.05 -4.35 26.03
C ALA A 185 -7.88 -5.35 26.00
N TRP A 186 -7.74 -6.13 24.93
CA TRP A 186 -6.59 -6.99 24.69
C TRP A 186 -5.31 -6.17 24.51
N LEU A 187 -5.32 -5.16 23.69
CA LEU A 187 -4.17 -4.27 23.44
C LEU A 187 -3.68 -3.63 24.74
N ARG A 188 -4.61 -3.19 25.60
CA ARG A 188 -4.26 -2.64 26.92
C ARG A 188 -3.49 -3.65 27.78
N ARG A 189 -3.92 -4.91 27.81
CA ARG A 189 -3.24 -5.97 28.57
C ARG A 189 -1.89 -6.30 27.99
N ASP A 190 -1.79 -6.39 26.68
CA ASP A 190 -0.56 -6.66 25.97
C ASP A 190 0.49 -5.58 26.26
N LEU A 191 0.14 -4.31 26.00
CA LEU A 191 1.04 -3.18 26.21
C LEU A 191 1.48 -3.04 27.68
N ALA A 192 0.68 -3.47 28.66
CA ALA A 192 1.07 -3.41 30.06
C ALA A 192 2.29 -4.29 30.38
N THR A 193 2.58 -5.29 29.55
CA THR A 193 3.71 -6.21 29.72
C THR A 193 4.96 -5.81 28.91
N VAL A 194 4.82 -4.87 27.99
CA VAL A 194 5.90 -4.43 27.10
C VAL A 194 6.78 -3.40 27.80
N ASP A 195 8.10 -3.56 27.74
CA ASP A 195 9.03 -2.56 28.24
C ASP A 195 8.93 -1.25 27.43
N ALA A 196 8.88 -0.11 28.11
CA ALA A 196 8.73 1.19 27.45
C ALA A 196 9.92 1.59 26.57
N SER A 197 11.06 0.93 26.72
CA SER A 197 12.27 1.13 25.88
C SER A 197 12.18 0.43 24.54
N LYS A 198 11.24 -0.52 24.37
CA LYS A 198 11.09 -1.22 23.09
C LYS A 198 10.51 -0.31 22.03
N THR A 199 10.96 -0.50 20.80
CA THR A 199 10.29 0.06 19.64
C THR A 199 8.98 -0.67 19.40
N VAL A 200 7.90 0.09 19.20
CA VAL A 200 6.56 -0.47 18.99
C VAL A 200 6.09 -0.21 17.57
N CYS A 201 5.64 -1.28 16.92
CA CYS A 201 5.07 -1.25 15.58
C CYS A 201 3.63 -1.76 15.63
N LEU A 202 2.68 -0.93 15.21
CA LEU A 202 1.28 -1.28 15.04
C LEU A 202 1.00 -1.54 13.55
N CYS A 203 0.59 -2.75 13.22
CA CYS A 203 0.25 -3.16 11.87
C CYS A 203 -1.27 -3.30 11.75
N THR A 204 -1.88 -2.58 10.82
CA THR A 204 -3.32 -2.59 10.55
C THR A 204 -3.58 -2.65 9.05
N HIS A 205 -4.76 -3.09 8.63
CA HIS A 205 -5.11 -3.01 7.21
C HIS A 205 -5.45 -1.58 6.79
N CYS A 206 -6.46 -0.97 7.39
CA CYS A 206 -6.81 0.42 7.12
C CYS A 206 -5.88 1.38 7.83
N PRO A 207 -5.45 2.47 7.18
CA PRO A 207 -4.73 3.56 7.84
C PRO A 207 -5.53 4.16 9.01
N VAL A 208 -4.85 4.46 10.10
CA VAL A 208 -5.42 5.21 11.23
C VAL A 208 -5.57 6.67 10.85
N PHE A 209 -4.51 7.25 10.30
CA PHE A 209 -4.49 8.63 9.80
C PHE A 209 -4.53 8.61 8.27
N PHE A 210 -5.24 9.56 7.69
CA PHE A 210 -5.33 9.66 6.26
C PHE A 210 -5.36 11.12 5.86
N ASP A 211 -4.34 11.49 5.02
CA ASP A 211 -4.20 12.81 4.48
C ASP A 211 -3.63 13.88 5.43
N ARG A 212 -3.00 14.91 4.83
CA ARG A 212 -2.51 16.11 5.52
C ARG A 212 -3.62 16.92 6.19
N ASP A 213 -4.87 16.72 5.77
CA ASP A 213 -6.05 17.41 6.27
C ASP A 213 -6.63 16.82 7.56
N ARG A 214 -5.86 16.02 8.31
CA ARG A 214 -6.25 15.43 9.60
C ARG A 214 -7.47 14.51 9.54
N ARG A 215 -7.67 13.85 8.44
CA ARG A 215 -8.73 12.85 8.31
C ARG A 215 -8.23 11.50 8.80
N THR A 216 -8.87 10.97 9.82
CA THR A 216 -8.74 9.55 10.10
C THR A 216 -9.63 8.76 9.14
N LEU A 217 -9.18 7.57 8.72
CA LEU A 217 -10.05 6.62 8.07
C LEU A 217 -10.90 5.81 9.07
N LEU A 218 -10.57 5.86 10.36
CA LEU A 218 -11.39 5.19 11.36
C LEU A 218 -12.81 5.77 11.36
N THR A 219 -13.81 4.90 11.37
CA THR A 219 -15.22 5.29 11.37
C THR A 219 -15.58 6.07 12.64
N ASP A 220 -15.03 5.65 13.76
CA ASP A 220 -15.11 6.38 15.04
C ASP A 220 -13.76 7.06 15.33
N ARG A 221 -13.73 8.38 15.15
CA ARG A 221 -12.54 9.20 15.40
C ARG A 221 -12.06 9.16 16.86
N SER A 222 -12.95 8.93 17.83
CA SER A 222 -12.56 8.85 19.24
C SER A 222 -11.62 7.68 19.56
N GLN A 223 -11.55 6.71 18.66
CA GLN A 223 -10.59 5.60 18.78
C GLN A 223 -9.13 6.04 18.62
N VAL A 224 -8.88 7.15 17.92
CA VAL A 224 -7.51 7.72 17.84
C VAL A 224 -7.06 8.19 19.22
N ASP A 225 -7.91 8.89 19.97
CA ASP A 225 -7.63 9.29 21.36
C ASP A 225 -7.42 8.07 22.25
N SER A 226 -8.21 7.02 22.03
CA SER A 226 -8.07 5.75 22.76
C SER A 226 -6.72 5.07 22.49
N LEU A 227 -6.27 5.05 21.23
CA LEU A 227 -4.95 4.54 20.85
C LEU A 227 -3.85 5.40 21.47
N ASP A 228 -3.94 6.73 21.37
CA ASP A 228 -2.93 7.62 21.97
C ASP A 228 -2.80 7.43 23.48
N ALA A 229 -3.91 7.28 24.18
CA ALA A 229 -3.92 6.97 25.61
C ALA A 229 -3.28 5.61 25.93
N LEU A 230 -3.56 4.57 25.12
CA LEU A 230 -2.99 3.23 25.29
C LEU A 230 -1.47 3.23 25.07
N PHE A 231 -1.01 3.97 24.07
CA PHE A 231 0.41 4.05 23.74
C PHE A 231 1.18 5.14 24.51
N SER A 232 0.55 5.83 25.47
CA SER A 232 1.10 7.04 26.14
C SER A 232 2.47 6.84 26.82
N ARG A 233 2.83 5.63 27.19
CA ARG A 233 4.13 5.29 27.81
C ARG A 233 5.27 5.12 26.80
N PHE A 234 4.98 5.06 25.50
CA PHE A 234 5.96 4.91 24.44
C PHE A 234 6.21 6.27 23.79
N GLU A 235 7.47 6.59 23.55
CA GLU A 235 7.85 7.87 22.93
C GLU A 235 7.37 7.92 21.49
N ARG A 236 7.50 6.79 20.74
CA ARG A 236 7.16 6.69 19.32
C ARG A 236 6.53 5.35 19.00
N VAL A 237 5.56 5.36 18.10
CA VAL A 237 4.89 4.18 17.60
C VAL A 237 4.85 4.27 16.06
N HIS A 238 5.39 3.25 15.39
CA HIS A 238 5.33 3.15 13.96
C HIS A 238 4.06 2.40 13.55
N ILE A 239 3.24 3.00 12.70
CA ILE A 239 2.03 2.36 12.16
C ILE A 239 2.28 1.98 10.71
N PHE A 240 2.05 0.71 10.37
CA PHE A 240 2.12 0.21 8.99
C PHE A 240 0.74 -0.22 8.54
N SER A 241 0.30 0.24 7.37
CA SER A 241 -1.03 -0.06 6.85
C SER A 241 -1.06 -0.14 5.32
N GLY A 242 -2.09 -0.76 4.77
CA GLY A 242 -2.39 -0.90 3.35
C GLY A 242 -3.68 -0.18 2.94
N HIS A 243 -4.60 -0.93 2.28
CA HIS A 243 -5.96 -0.52 1.94
C HIS A 243 -6.10 0.61 0.92
N ALA A 244 -5.24 1.61 0.99
CA ALA A 244 -5.38 2.83 0.17
C ALA A 244 -4.81 2.67 -1.24
N HIS A 245 -4.10 1.57 -1.53
CA HIS A 245 -3.40 1.32 -2.79
C HIS A 245 -2.52 2.50 -3.24
N ARG A 246 -1.88 3.16 -2.29
CA ARG A 246 -0.96 4.27 -2.54
C ARG A 246 0.07 4.38 -1.43
N THR A 247 1.13 5.10 -1.70
CA THR A 247 2.20 5.34 -0.75
C THR A 247 1.98 6.69 -0.07
N LEU A 248 1.96 6.70 1.26
CA LEU A 248 1.81 7.91 2.05
C LEU A 248 2.54 7.76 3.38
N TYR A 249 3.30 8.78 3.75
CA TYR A 249 3.76 8.96 5.12
C TYR A 249 2.94 10.05 5.80
N THR A 250 2.45 9.77 7.00
CA THR A 250 1.65 10.72 7.79
C THR A 250 2.19 10.82 9.20
N GLN A 251 2.39 12.05 9.65
CA GLN A 251 2.61 12.40 11.05
C GLN A 251 1.62 13.50 11.40
N ASP A 252 0.72 13.22 12.33
CA ASP A 252 -0.30 14.18 12.76
C ASP A 252 0.25 15.02 13.92
N ALA A 253 0.07 16.35 13.84
CA ALA A 253 0.58 17.27 14.85
C ALA A 253 -0.12 17.14 16.21
N ASP A 254 -1.37 16.67 16.22
CA ASP A 254 -2.13 16.43 17.46
C ASP A 254 -1.75 15.08 18.12
N TYR A 255 -1.14 14.16 17.34
CA TYR A 255 -0.71 12.83 17.78
C TYR A 255 0.76 12.55 17.38
N PRO A 256 1.71 13.35 17.86
CA PRO A 256 3.09 13.37 17.37
C PRO A 256 3.89 12.10 17.67
N ARG A 257 3.37 11.19 18.50
CA ARG A 257 4.00 9.89 18.76
C ARG A 257 3.85 8.90 17.64
N PHE A 258 2.87 9.08 16.74
CA PHE A 258 2.58 8.15 15.66
C PHE A 258 3.26 8.57 14.36
N ASP A 259 4.10 7.68 13.84
CA ASP A 259 4.63 7.74 12.49
C ASP A 259 3.92 6.69 11.65
N GLN A 260 3.06 7.11 10.73
CA GLN A 260 2.32 6.16 9.92
C GLN A 260 2.87 6.06 8.50
N TYR A 261 3.04 4.83 8.07
CA TYR A 261 3.43 4.43 6.73
C TYR A 261 2.25 3.70 6.08
N VAL A 262 1.64 4.30 5.08
CA VAL A 262 0.71 3.63 4.17
C VAL A 262 1.53 3.04 3.05
N LEU A 263 1.44 1.72 2.91
CA LEU A 263 2.32 0.95 2.04
C LEU A 263 1.72 0.80 0.64
N PRO A 264 2.56 0.62 -0.39
CA PRO A 264 2.09 0.33 -1.74
C PRO A 264 1.30 -0.97 -1.78
N ALA A 265 0.28 -1.02 -2.60
CA ALA A 265 -0.36 -2.28 -2.90
C ALA A 265 0.59 -3.19 -3.69
N THR A 266 0.74 -4.44 -3.24
CA THR A 266 1.53 -5.44 -3.97
C THR A 266 0.96 -5.70 -5.37
N SER A 267 -0.35 -5.55 -5.53
CA SER A 267 -1.05 -5.65 -6.81
C SER A 267 -1.12 -4.35 -7.62
N GLY A 268 -0.63 -3.23 -7.09
CA GLY A 268 -0.94 -1.92 -7.67
C GLY A 268 -2.44 -1.63 -7.64
N ASP A 269 -3.04 -1.28 -8.76
CA ASP A 269 -4.50 -1.16 -8.90
C ASP A 269 -5.11 -2.53 -9.22
N MET A 270 -5.04 -3.46 -8.25
CA MET A 270 -5.61 -4.82 -8.33
C MET A 270 -5.19 -5.62 -9.58
N TRP A 271 -3.92 -5.58 -9.96
CA TRP A 271 -3.36 -6.22 -11.14
C TRP A 271 -3.97 -5.74 -12.47
N VAL A 272 -4.77 -4.68 -12.43
CA VAL A 272 -5.31 -4.09 -13.66
C VAL A 272 -4.19 -3.34 -14.37
N ALA A 273 -3.76 -3.88 -15.48
CA ALA A 273 -2.88 -3.20 -16.41
C ALA A 273 -3.53 -3.22 -17.78
N ASN A 274 -3.61 -2.09 -18.45
CA ASN A 274 -4.08 -2.03 -19.83
C ASN A 274 -2.98 -2.43 -20.83
N ASN A 275 -1.79 -2.65 -20.33
CA ASN A 275 -0.71 -3.34 -21.01
C ASN A 275 -0.17 -4.42 -20.07
N ASP A 276 0.39 -5.48 -20.59
CA ASP A 276 0.84 -6.67 -19.84
C ASP A 276 2.03 -6.40 -18.88
N PHE A 277 2.42 -5.15 -18.62
CA PHE A 277 3.74 -4.85 -18.08
C PHE A 277 3.79 -3.95 -16.85
N GLN A 278 2.70 -3.29 -16.45
CA GLN A 278 2.74 -2.39 -15.31
C GLN A 278 1.48 -2.46 -14.47
N ALA A 279 1.64 -2.94 -13.23
CA ALA A 279 0.70 -2.66 -12.16
C ALA A 279 1.18 -1.38 -11.46
N LEU A 280 0.37 -0.32 -11.52
CA LEU A 280 0.60 0.94 -10.84
C LEU A 280 -0.44 1.13 -9.75
N CYS A 281 -0.03 1.72 -8.65
CA CYS A 281 -0.96 2.30 -7.69
C CYS A 281 -1.58 3.59 -8.25
N PRO A 282 -2.77 3.99 -7.79
CA PRO A 282 -3.44 5.19 -8.30
C PRO A 282 -2.69 6.52 -8.13
N ASP A 283 -1.75 6.60 -7.20
CA ASP A 283 -0.83 7.74 -7.03
C ASP A 283 0.39 7.69 -7.96
N GLY A 284 0.45 6.71 -8.87
CA GLY A 284 1.53 6.50 -9.83
C GLY A 284 2.75 5.78 -9.27
N SER A 285 2.76 5.37 -8.01
CA SER A 285 3.80 4.48 -7.50
C SER A 285 3.71 3.10 -8.17
N ASP A 286 4.84 2.47 -8.43
CA ASP A 286 4.85 1.12 -9.00
C ASP A 286 4.35 0.11 -7.97
N ALA A 287 3.66 -0.94 -8.40
CA ALA A 287 3.34 -2.08 -7.57
C ALA A 287 4.58 -2.67 -6.92
N GLY A 288 4.48 -3.04 -5.66
CA GLY A 288 5.64 -3.51 -4.94
C GLY A 288 5.37 -3.84 -3.48
N PHE A 289 6.42 -3.79 -2.70
CA PHE A 289 6.41 -4.10 -1.27
C PHE A 289 7.46 -3.26 -0.52
N VAL A 290 7.41 -3.28 0.79
CA VAL A 290 8.38 -2.55 1.62
C VAL A 290 9.24 -3.52 2.39
N VAL A 291 10.52 -3.21 2.48
CA VAL A 291 11.52 -3.98 3.24
C VAL A 291 12.00 -3.12 4.40
N ALA A 292 11.69 -3.51 5.62
CA ALA A 292 12.22 -2.88 6.82
C ALA A 292 13.43 -3.67 7.33
N THR A 293 14.58 -3.01 7.37
CA THR A 293 15.76 -3.54 8.06
C THR A 293 15.72 -3.06 9.51
N VAL A 294 15.81 -4.01 10.43
CA VAL A 294 15.85 -3.74 11.88
C VAL A 294 17.25 -3.98 12.41
N ASP A 295 17.76 -3.04 13.17
CA ASP A 295 19.06 -3.12 13.85
C ASP A 295 18.93 -2.50 15.25
N GLY A 296 18.91 -3.35 16.29
CA GLY A 296 18.78 -2.92 17.69
C GLY A 296 17.57 -2.02 17.93
N GLY A 297 16.42 -2.36 17.38
CA GLY A 297 15.17 -1.57 17.52
C GLY A 297 15.03 -0.41 16.54
N LYS A 298 16.06 -0.03 15.78
CA LYS A 298 15.95 0.97 14.73
C LYS A 298 15.43 0.35 13.43
N LEU A 299 14.42 1.00 12.83
CA LEU A 299 13.84 0.58 11.57
C LEU A 299 14.29 1.50 10.44
N ARG A 300 14.66 0.90 9.31
CA ARG A 300 14.83 1.58 8.04
C ARG A 300 13.98 0.91 6.98
N CYS A 301 13.01 1.63 6.44
CA CYS A 301 12.08 1.14 5.43
C CYS A 301 12.55 1.53 4.03
N ASP A 302 12.69 0.55 3.16
CA ASP A 302 13.06 0.73 1.77
C ASP A 302 11.95 0.16 0.86
N TYR A 303 11.51 0.92 -0.11
CA TYR A 303 10.56 0.49 -1.13
C TYR A 303 11.24 -0.46 -2.13
N ARG A 304 10.47 -1.45 -2.60
CA ARG A 304 10.87 -2.37 -3.68
C ARG A 304 9.76 -2.45 -4.71
N THR A 305 10.08 -2.19 -5.95
CA THR A 305 9.15 -2.41 -7.05
C THR A 305 9.37 -3.79 -7.68
N HIS A 306 8.33 -4.37 -8.24
CA HIS A 306 8.46 -5.68 -8.88
C HIS A 306 9.31 -5.64 -10.15
N LEU A 307 9.22 -4.57 -10.93
CA LEU A 307 9.90 -4.47 -12.22
C LEU A 307 11.27 -3.79 -12.15
N TYR A 308 11.44 -2.83 -11.25
CA TYR A 308 12.62 -1.96 -11.25
C TYR A 308 13.45 -2.08 -9.95
N GLY A 309 13.15 -3.05 -9.12
CA GLY A 309 13.86 -3.38 -7.91
C GLY A 309 13.94 -2.21 -6.93
N ARG A 310 15.09 -1.56 -6.86
CA ARG A 310 15.36 -0.45 -5.91
C ARG A 310 15.05 0.93 -6.48
N LYS A 311 14.54 1.04 -7.68
CA LYS A 311 14.10 2.31 -8.23
C LYS A 311 12.87 2.80 -7.48
N VAL A 312 12.91 4.03 -6.99
CA VAL A 312 11.90 4.59 -6.08
C VAL A 312 11.23 5.85 -6.64
N LEU A 313 11.50 6.16 -7.90
CA LEU A 313 10.93 7.35 -8.54
C LEU A 313 10.70 7.14 -10.03
N ARG A 314 9.84 7.98 -10.59
CA ARG A 314 9.66 8.18 -12.03
C ARG A 314 9.74 9.66 -12.35
N ALA A 315 10.55 10.00 -13.36
CA ALA A 315 10.71 11.37 -13.81
C ALA A 315 10.05 11.58 -15.18
N TYR A 316 9.37 12.71 -15.33
CA TYR A 316 8.62 13.10 -16.51
C TYR A 316 9.18 14.38 -17.14
N ASP A 317 9.42 14.35 -18.45
CA ASP A 317 9.52 15.56 -19.27
C ASP A 317 8.12 16.03 -19.61
N MET A 318 7.65 17.09 -18.96
CA MET A 318 6.28 17.56 -19.12
C MET A 318 6.01 18.16 -20.49
N ASN A 319 7.02 18.49 -21.30
CA ASN A 319 6.82 18.84 -22.70
C ASN A 319 6.28 17.66 -23.50
N ALA A 320 6.86 16.47 -23.30
CA ALA A 320 6.44 15.24 -23.99
C ALA A 320 5.08 14.74 -23.45
N VAL A 321 4.86 14.81 -22.13
CA VAL A 321 3.56 14.53 -21.53
C VAL A 321 2.51 15.48 -22.12
N GLY A 322 2.80 16.78 -22.17
CA GLY A 322 1.88 17.79 -22.74
C GLY A 322 1.59 17.55 -24.21
N GLU A 323 2.55 17.14 -25.00
CA GLU A 323 2.34 16.75 -26.41
C GLU A 323 1.36 15.57 -26.51
N TYR A 324 1.54 14.53 -25.70
CA TYR A 324 0.61 13.40 -25.63
C TYR A 324 -0.80 13.86 -25.27
N TYR A 325 -0.96 14.66 -24.21
CA TYR A 325 -2.26 15.16 -23.74
C TYR A 325 -2.99 16.03 -24.77
N ARG A 326 -2.29 16.80 -25.56
CA ARG A 326 -2.91 17.60 -26.64
C ARG A 326 -3.46 16.75 -27.76
N ASN A 327 -2.83 15.63 -28.04
CA ASN A 327 -3.14 14.78 -29.20
C ASN A 327 -4.07 13.61 -28.91
N ASP A 328 -4.17 13.16 -27.65
CA ASP A 328 -4.96 11.99 -27.26
C ASP A 328 -6.46 12.26 -27.28
N SER A 329 -7.22 11.32 -27.84
CA SER A 329 -8.68 11.45 -27.99
C SER A 329 -9.41 11.25 -26.65
N LEU A 330 -8.89 10.43 -25.75
CA LEU A 330 -9.48 10.16 -24.42
C LEU A 330 -9.28 11.36 -23.50
N VAL A 331 -8.15 12.05 -23.59
CA VAL A 331 -7.94 13.32 -22.88
C VAL A 331 -8.97 14.38 -23.31
N ARG A 332 -9.33 14.42 -24.59
CA ARG A 332 -10.42 15.31 -25.06
C ARG A 332 -11.77 14.97 -24.43
N VAL A 333 -12.05 13.68 -24.23
CA VAL A 333 -13.26 13.24 -23.51
C VAL A 333 -13.19 13.63 -22.04
N GLN A 334 -12.04 13.41 -21.39
CA GLN A 334 -11.80 13.83 -19.99
C GLN A 334 -12.06 15.33 -19.80
N ARG A 335 -11.45 16.20 -20.61
CA ARG A 335 -11.65 17.66 -20.53
C ARG A 335 -13.12 18.09 -20.55
N ARG A 336 -13.93 17.38 -21.34
CA ARG A 336 -15.37 17.67 -21.45
C ARG A 336 -16.18 17.18 -20.26
N LEU A 337 -15.87 15.98 -19.76
CA LEU A 337 -16.65 15.31 -18.71
C LEU A 337 -16.16 15.65 -17.31
N TYR A 338 -14.87 15.87 -17.16
CA TYR A 338 -14.18 16.03 -15.87
C TYR A 338 -13.14 17.17 -15.96
N PRO A 339 -13.61 18.44 -16.07
CA PRO A 339 -12.71 19.58 -16.24
C PRO A 339 -11.78 19.83 -15.06
N ASP A 340 -12.09 19.27 -13.89
CA ASP A 340 -11.29 19.39 -12.66
C ASP A 340 -10.11 18.40 -12.60
N ARG A 341 -10.01 17.47 -13.54
CA ARG A 341 -8.87 16.54 -13.64
C ARG A 341 -7.67 17.21 -14.29
N ALA A 342 -6.47 16.72 -13.96
CA ALA A 342 -5.23 17.27 -14.49
C ALA A 342 -5.20 17.25 -16.02
N ASP A 343 -4.91 18.40 -16.62
CA ASP A 343 -4.72 18.57 -18.06
C ASP A 343 -3.30 19.06 -18.35
N TYR A 344 -2.37 18.14 -18.47
CA TYR A 344 -0.97 18.44 -18.74
C TYR A 344 -0.68 18.99 -20.15
N GLY A 345 -1.68 19.08 -21.01
CA GLY A 345 -1.58 19.74 -22.30
C GLY A 345 -1.52 21.27 -22.25
N ARG A 346 -1.71 21.89 -21.08
CA ARG A 346 -1.68 23.35 -20.89
C ARG A 346 -0.26 23.91 -20.87
N GLU A 347 -0.11 25.19 -21.24
CA GLU A 347 1.19 25.86 -21.30
C GLU A 347 1.87 26.02 -19.92
N GLU A 348 1.10 26.03 -18.85
CA GLU A 348 1.65 26.14 -17.50
C GLU A 348 2.63 25.00 -17.14
N TYR A 349 2.55 23.87 -17.83
CA TYR A 349 3.44 22.72 -17.66
C TYR A 349 4.66 22.75 -18.61
N ALA A 350 4.77 23.77 -19.47
CA ALA A 350 5.89 23.87 -20.40
C ALA A 350 7.24 23.95 -19.68
N ASN A 351 8.19 23.17 -20.15
CA ASN A 351 9.53 23.00 -19.58
C ASN A 351 9.56 22.48 -18.12
N CYS A 352 8.43 22.07 -17.54
CA CYS A 352 8.45 21.45 -16.24
C CYS A 352 9.03 20.03 -16.30
N VAL A 353 9.72 19.65 -15.23
CA VAL A 353 10.12 18.28 -14.91
C VAL A 353 9.37 17.88 -13.66
N TYR A 354 8.63 16.78 -13.75
CA TYR A 354 7.94 16.18 -12.61
C TYR A 354 8.72 14.95 -12.15
N VAL A 355 8.83 14.78 -10.84
CA VAL A 355 9.44 13.61 -10.20
C VAL A 355 8.44 13.04 -9.20
N ASN A 356 7.86 11.89 -9.53
CA ASN A 356 7.05 11.11 -8.62
C ASN A 356 8.00 10.21 -7.81
N TYR A 357 8.26 10.58 -6.55
CA TYR A 357 9.19 9.91 -5.65
C TYR A 357 8.44 9.14 -4.55
N TRP A 358 8.04 7.91 -4.83
CA TRP A 358 7.24 7.09 -3.91
C TRP A 358 8.00 6.54 -2.69
N GLY A 359 9.32 6.64 -2.66
CA GLY A 359 10.14 6.39 -1.48
C GLY A 359 10.30 7.60 -0.54
N TYR A 360 9.50 8.66 -0.73
CA TYR A 360 9.63 9.90 0.03
C TYR A 360 9.28 9.72 1.51
N LEU A 361 10.19 10.18 2.37
CA LEU A 361 9.96 10.36 3.80
C LEU A 361 10.31 11.81 4.20
N PRO A 362 9.73 12.35 5.27
CA PRO A 362 10.07 13.66 5.79
C PRO A 362 11.57 13.80 6.04
N GLY A 363 12.14 14.93 5.64
CA GLY A 363 13.57 15.17 5.71
C GLY A 363 14.35 14.77 4.47
N HIS A 364 13.78 13.94 3.59
CA HIS A 364 14.39 13.69 2.28
C HIS A 364 14.38 14.97 1.44
N ARG A 365 15.46 15.19 0.68
CA ARG A 365 15.59 16.32 -0.24
C ARG A 365 15.59 15.81 -1.66
N VAL A 366 14.75 16.42 -2.48
CA VAL A 366 14.72 16.20 -3.93
C VAL A 366 15.30 17.44 -4.59
N GLU A 367 16.41 17.28 -5.28
CA GLU A 367 17.14 18.38 -5.93
C GLU A 367 17.25 18.08 -7.43
N LEU A 368 16.98 19.09 -8.25
CA LEU A 368 17.09 19.01 -9.70
C LEU A 368 18.13 20.03 -10.19
N PHE A 369 18.97 19.59 -11.13
CA PHE A 369 20.04 20.44 -11.71
C PHE A 369 19.98 20.38 -13.23
N GLU A 370 20.04 21.54 -13.86
CA GLU A 370 20.21 21.70 -15.30
C GLU A 370 21.58 22.31 -15.57
N GLU A 371 22.43 21.63 -16.34
CA GLU A 371 23.82 22.04 -16.61
C GLU A 371 24.61 22.37 -15.32
N GLY A 372 24.42 21.57 -14.27
CA GLY A 372 25.06 21.75 -12.96
C GLY A 372 24.52 22.91 -12.10
N ARG A 373 23.49 23.62 -12.55
CA ARG A 373 22.85 24.71 -11.80
C ARG A 373 21.55 24.23 -11.17
N PRO A 374 21.31 24.50 -9.88
CA PRO A 374 20.10 24.05 -9.21
C PRO A 374 18.86 24.74 -9.81
N LEU A 375 17.77 23.97 -9.89
CA LEU A 375 16.43 24.44 -10.19
C LEU A 375 15.65 24.63 -8.90
N GLU A 376 14.67 25.52 -8.92
CA GLU A 376 13.70 25.64 -7.83
C GLU A 376 12.75 24.43 -7.86
N VAL A 377 12.77 23.63 -6.80
CA VAL A 377 11.94 22.42 -6.66
C VAL A 377 10.84 22.70 -5.66
N VAL A 378 9.59 22.38 -6.04
CA VAL A 378 8.42 22.49 -5.17
C VAL A 378 7.74 21.12 -5.08
N GLN A 379 7.25 20.77 -3.90
CA GLN A 379 6.37 19.61 -3.74
C GLN A 379 4.96 20.01 -4.17
N VAL A 380 4.35 19.20 -5.04
CA VAL A 380 3.01 19.45 -5.59
C VAL A 380 2.09 18.26 -5.30
N GLU A 381 0.81 18.54 -5.20
CA GLU A 381 -0.23 17.52 -5.11
C GLU A 381 -0.93 17.43 -6.46
N ASP A 382 -0.54 16.44 -7.26
CA ASP A 382 -1.08 16.29 -8.62
C ASP A 382 -1.29 14.82 -8.98
N GLU A 383 -2.09 14.57 -10.00
CA GLU A 383 -2.31 13.22 -10.53
C GLU A 383 -1.05 12.71 -11.23
N ASP A 384 -0.80 11.41 -11.17
CA ASP A 384 0.33 10.85 -11.92
C ASP A 384 0.00 10.75 -13.42
N PRO A 385 0.83 11.33 -14.31
CA PRO A 385 0.55 11.32 -15.75
C PRO A 385 0.44 9.92 -16.35
N LEU A 386 1.28 8.97 -15.89
CA LEU A 386 1.29 7.61 -16.43
C LEU A 386 0.08 6.83 -15.96
N TYR A 387 -0.27 6.90 -14.66
CA TYR A 387 -1.48 6.25 -14.15
C TYR A 387 -2.73 6.77 -14.87
N ASN A 388 -2.84 8.08 -15.03
CA ASN A 388 -3.98 8.69 -15.71
C ASN A 388 -4.14 8.14 -17.14
N ILE A 389 -3.05 8.04 -17.90
CA ILE A 389 -3.08 7.59 -19.30
C ILE A 389 -3.25 6.08 -19.42
N SER A 390 -2.59 5.31 -18.58
CA SER A 390 -2.57 3.84 -18.70
C SER A 390 -3.76 3.14 -18.04
N HIS A 391 -4.34 3.74 -16.99
CA HIS A 391 -5.42 3.13 -16.20
C HIS A 391 -6.72 3.94 -16.28
N TYR A 392 -6.70 5.20 -15.88
CA TYR A 392 -7.90 6.00 -15.76
C TYR A 392 -8.59 6.30 -17.10
N LEU A 393 -7.86 6.80 -18.10
CA LEU A 393 -8.45 7.13 -19.40
C LEU A 393 -9.01 5.92 -20.15
N PRO A 394 -8.37 4.74 -20.17
CA PRO A 394 -8.96 3.53 -20.76
C PRO A 394 -10.23 3.06 -20.02
N GLU A 395 -10.29 3.18 -18.69
CA GLU A 395 -11.49 2.89 -17.93
C GLU A 395 -12.63 3.85 -18.29
N LEU A 396 -12.34 5.15 -18.42
CA LEU A 396 -13.28 6.17 -18.90
C LEU A 396 -13.85 5.84 -20.26
N ALA A 397 -13.05 5.26 -21.16
CA ALA A 397 -13.51 4.86 -22.50
C ALA A 397 -14.50 3.68 -22.43
N ARG A 398 -14.31 2.77 -21.48
CA ARG A 398 -15.20 1.60 -21.31
C ARG A 398 -16.51 1.97 -20.62
N LYS A 399 -16.47 2.93 -19.70
CA LYS A 399 -17.63 3.35 -18.88
C LYS A 399 -17.69 4.88 -18.85
N PRO A 400 -18.28 5.53 -19.87
CA PRO A 400 -18.29 7.00 -19.97
C PRO A 400 -19.14 7.71 -18.90
N VAL A 401 -19.69 6.97 -17.94
CA VAL A 401 -20.44 7.52 -16.81
C VAL A 401 -19.76 7.08 -15.53
N PHE A 402 -18.77 7.85 -15.07
CA PHE A 402 -18.28 7.72 -13.72
C PHE A 402 -19.35 8.14 -12.72
N LYS A 403 -19.54 7.35 -11.68
CA LYS A 403 -20.37 7.77 -10.56
C LYS A 403 -19.70 8.98 -9.92
N LYS A 404 -20.52 9.96 -9.54
CA LYS A 404 -20.11 11.07 -8.67
C LYS A 404 -19.46 10.47 -7.42
N GLY A 405 -18.13 10.45 -7.33
CA GLY A 405 -17.40 9.77 -6.25
C GLY A 405 -16.13 9.05 -6.66
N ASP A 406 -15.80 8.94 -7.95
CA ASP A 406 -14.46 8.50 -8.34
C ASP A 406 -13.48 9.62 -7.97
N ALA A 407 -12.98 9.52 -6.74
CA ALA A 407 -12.15 10.54 -6.15
C ALA A 407 -10.86 10.68 -6.97
N ARG A 408 -10.53 11.92 -7.29
CA ARG A 408 -9.21 12.26 -7.80
C ARG A 408 -8.15 11.73 -6.82
N VAL A 409 -7.26 10.87 -7.29
CA VAL A 409 -6.12 10.42 -6.50
C VAL A 409 -4.92 11.28 -6.89
N VAL A 410 -4.41 12.03 -5.93
CA VAL A 410 -3.20 12.81 -6.08
C VAL A 410 -2.03 12.11 -5.40
N SER A 411 -0.84 12.26 -5.97
CA SER A 411 0.40 11.87 -5.34
C SER A 411 0.83 12.94 -4.34
N HIS A 412 1.10 12.53 -3.10
CA HIS A 412 1.64 13.42 -2.05
C HIS A 412 3.18 13.46 -2.05
N HIS A 413 3.81 12.74 -2.97
CA HIS A 413 5.26 12.64 -3.12
C HIS A 413 5.70 13.05 -4.54
N MET A 414 4.96 13.97 -5.16
CA MET A 414 5.28 14.57 -6.44
C MET A 414 6.06 15.86 -6.24
N PHE A 415 7.15 16.01 -7.00
CA PHE A 415 8.00 17.19 -7.01
C PHE A 415 8.08 17.76 -8.41
N ALA A 416 8.08 19.08 -8.52
CA ALA A 416 8.10 19.77 -9.78
C ALA A 416 9.20 20.85 -9.79
N ALA A 417 9.86 20.98 -10.93
CA ALA A 417 10.76 22.10 -11.21
C ALA A 417 10.57 22.58 -12.65
N ARG A 418 10.80 23.87 -12.90
CA ARG A 418 10.83 24.41 -14.25
C ARG A 418 12.27 24.47 -14.74
N ALA A 419 12.57 23.70 -15.77
CA ALA A 419 13.85 23.76 -16.45
C ALA A 419 13.98 25.06 -17.27
N ARG A 420 15.20 25.52 -17.46
CA ARG A 420 15.51 26.75 -18.20
C ARG A 420 15.37 26.59 -19.71
N THR A 421 15.58 25.35 -20.17
CA THR A 421 15.48 24.99 -21.59
C THR A 421 14.49 23.86 -21.80
N ALA A 422 14.07 23.66 -23.05
CA ALA A 422 13.16 22.56 -23.40
C ALA A 422 13.90 21.21 -23.57
N THR A 423 15.23 21.22 -23.73
CA THR A 423 15.97 20.05 -24.24
C THR A 423 17.19 19.65 -23.41
N ALA A 424 17.69 20.54 -22.54
CA ALA A 424 18.84 20.17 -21.71
C ALA A 424 18.49 19.07 -20.71
N PRO A 425 19.37 18.08 -20.50
CA PRO A 425 19.18 17.05 -19.51
C PRO A 425 19.04 17.64 -18.09
N VAL A 426 18.27 16.97 -17.25
CA VAL A 426 18.07 17.36 -15.85
C VAL A 426 18.55 16.23 -14.95
N GLU A 427 19.56 16.54 -14.14
CA GLU A 427 20.03 15.62 -13.09
C GLU A 427 19.10 15.70 -11.87
N ILE A 428 18.71 14.54 -11.34
CA ILE A 428 17.87 14.36 -10.16
C ILE A 428 18.73 13.73 -9.07
N ARG A 429 18.77 14.36 -7.91
CA ARG A 429 19.44 13.84 -6.71
C ARG A 429 18.45 13.76 -5.56
N ILE A 430 18.50 12.65 -4.83
CA ILE A 430 17.73 12.47 -3.61
C ILE A 430 18.67 12.14 -2.48
N THR A 431 18.58 12.89 -1.40
CA THR A 431 19.32 12.64 -0.16
C THR A 431 18.34 12.45 0.99
N ASP A 432 18.74 11.66 1.98
CA ASP A 432 18.00 11.52 3.23
C ASP A 432 18.22 12.72 4.18
N ALA A 433 17.62 12.65 5.37
CA ALA A 433 17.73 13.68 6.39
C ALA A 433 19.17 13.92 6.87
N ASP A 434 20.02 12.91 6.80
CA ASP A 434 21.43 12.94 7.20
C ASP A 434 22.35 13.41 6.05
N GLY A 435 21.78 13.67 4.87
CA GLY A 435 22.50 14.10 3.67
C GLY A 435 23.16 12.95 2.89
N VAL A 436 22.82 11.70 3.20
CA VAL A 436 23.29 10.54 2.45
C VAL A 436 22.58 10.47 1.11
N LEU A 437 23.33 10.33 0.02
CA LEU A 437 22.78 10.18 -1.32
C LEU A 437 22.05 8.85 -1.46
N LEU A 438 20.72 8.90 -1.60
CA LEU A 438 19.86 7.73 -1.79
C LEU A 438 19.70 7.34 -3.26
N HIS A 439 19.59 8.35 -4.14
CA HIS A 439 19.38 8.13 -5.57
C HIS A 439 19.97 9.27 -6.40
N ARG A 440 20.44 8.91 -7.61
CA ARG A 440 20.91 9.86 -8.61
C ARG A 440 20.60 9.31 -10.00
N GLU A 441 19.89 10.09 -10.81
CA GLU A 441 19.69 9.78 -12.23
C GLU A 441 19.64 11.06 -13.07
N THR A 442 19.76 10.91 -14.38
CA THR A 442 19.61 12.00 -15.34
C THR A 442 18.39 11.74 -16.21
N LEU A 443 17.46 12.67 -16.23
CA LEU A 443 16.38 12.71 -17.19
C LEU A 443 16.91 13.33 -18.49
N GLU A 444 17.16 12.49 -19.49
CA GLU A 444 17.49 12.95 -20.83
C GLU A 444 16.27 13.66 -21.44
N ARG A 445 16.46 14.80 -22.09
CA ARG A 445 15.39 15.60 -22.70
C ARG A 445 15.79 16.05 -24.11
N PRO A 446 14.84 16.08 -25.07
CA PRO A 446 13.44 15.67 -24.94
C PRO A 446 13.30 14.16 -24.77
N LYS A 447 12.47 13.72 -23.83
CA LYS A 447 12.17 12.31 -23.61
C LYS A 447 10.73 12.03 -24.09
N LYS A 448 10.59 11.18 -25.10
CA LYS A 448 9.25 10.77 -25.55
C LYS A 448 8.46 10.18 -24.37
N PHE A 449 7.25 10.66 -24.18
CA PHE A 449 6.34 10.05 -23.23
C PHE A 449 5.79 8.75 -23.81
N ASP A 450 6.07 7.67 -23.11
CA ASP A 450 5.60 6.33 -23.47
C ASP A 450 4.65 5.83 -22.40
N LYS A 451 3.40 5.54 -22.77
CA LYS A 451 2.41 4.94 -21.87
C LYS A 451 2.77 3.53 -21.44
N GLU A 452 3.70 2.90 -22.14
CA GLU A 452 4.27 1.58 -21.87
C GLU A 452 5.66 1.71 -21.22
N ALA A 453 6.04 2.93 -20.78
CA ALA A 453 7.38 3.23 -20.30
C ALA A 453 7.82 2.26 -19.21
N ARG A 454 8.85 1.51 -19.54
CA ARG A 454 9.59 0.61 -18.66
C ARG A 454 10.70 1.36 -17.96
#